data_18617695fed5677fee9f0a3458a884fb
#
_entry.id   18617695fed5677fee9f0a3458a884fb
#
_cell.length_a   1.000
_cell.length_b   1.000
_cell.length_c   1.000
_cell.angle_alpha   90.00
_cell.angle_beta   90.00
_cell.angle_gamma   90.00
#
_symmetry.space_group_name_H-M   'P 1'
#
loop_
_entity.id
_entity.type
_entity.pdbx_description
1 polymer ?
#
loop_
_entity_poly.entity_id
_entity_poly.type
_entity_poly.pdbx_seq_one_letter_code
_entity_poly.pdbx_strand_id
1 'polypeptide(L)' 'MTTFFEKGEVVFGKIKGYPWWPAIITDFNNNLIYTIQFYSDNSAARLSSKFLLKYE' A
#
# COMPACT_ATOMS: atom_id res chain seq x y z
N MET A 1 -3.45 1.65 -17.98
CA MET A 1 -4.12 2.64 -17.11
C MET A 1 -3.39 2.71 -15.78
N THR A 2 -3.14 3.92 -15.30
CA THR A 2 -2.43 4.12 -14.04
C THR A 2 -3.44 4.17 -12.90
N THR A 3 -3.15 3.43 -11.83
CA THR A 3 -3.97 3.45 -10.62
C THR A 3 -3.31 4.31 -9.58
N PHE A 4 -4.07 5.25 -9.02
CA PHE A 4 -3.60 6.12 -7.95
C PHE A 4 -4.33 5.83 -6.66
N PHE A 5 -3.59 5.92 -5.56
CA PHE A 5 -4.14 5.78 -4.22
C PHE A 5 -3.90 7.08 -3.47
N GLU A 6 -4.78 7.41 -2.56
CA GLU A 6 -4.68 8.63 -1.77
C GLU A 6 -4.28 8.33 -0.34
N LYS A 7 -3.71 9.33 0.34
CA LYS A 7 -3.44 9.22 1.77
C LYS A 7 -4.73 8.91 2.52
N GLY A 8 -4.64 7.97 3.44
CA GLY A 8 -5.79 7.53 4.22
C GLY A 8 -6.60 6.45 3.55
N GLU A 9 -6.29 6.11 2.31
CA GLU A 9 -7.00 5.04 1.62
C GLU A 9 -6.58 3.68 2.15
N VAL A 10 -7.56 2.79 2.34
CA VAL A 10 -7.29 1.40 2.76
C VAL A 10 -7.05 0.55 1.52
N VAL A 11 -5.99 -0.23 1.56
CA VAL A 11 -5.58 -1.06 0.43
C VAL A 11 -5.12 -2.41 0.94
N PHE A 12 -4.87 -3.35 0.01
CA PHE A 12 -4.09 -4.55 0.28
C PHE A 12 -2.69 -4.33 -0.25
N GLY A 13 -1.69 -4.59 0.58
CA GLY A 13 -0.29 -4.51 0.17
C GLY A 13 0.32 -5.90 0.06
N LYS A 14 1.20 -6.09 -0.92
CA LYS A 14 1.87 -7.36 -1.14
C LYS A 14 3.37 -7.20 -0.95
N ILE A 15 3.91 -7.97 -0.02
CA ILE A 15 5.35 -8.07 0.22
C ILE A 15 5.78 -9.49 -0.12
N LYS A 16 6.95 -9.62 -0.72
CA LYS A 16 7.48 -10.93 -1.10
C LYS A 16 7.52 -11.86 0.11
N GLY A 17 6.97 -13.05 -0.05
CA GLY A 17 6.93 -14.05 1.01
C GLY A 17 5.72 -13.94 1.94
N TYR A 18 4.85 -12.96 1.73
CA TYR A 18 3.66 -12.78 2.56
C TYR A 18 2.41 -12.70 1.69
N PRO A 19 1.24 -13.06 2.23
CA PRO A 19 -0.01 -12.86 1.50
C PRO A 19 -0.35 -11.37 1.42
N TRP A 20 -1.39 -11.05 0.64
CA TRP A 20 -1.93 -9.70 0.62
C TRP A 20 -2.54 -9.38 1.98
N TRP A 21 -2.09 -8.28 2.58
CA TRP A 21 -2.56 -7.84 3.90
C TRP A 21 -3.18 -6.46 3.82
N PRO A 22 -4.23 -6.19 4.62
CA PRO A 22 -4.81 -4.84 4.66
C PRO A 22 -3.83 -3.83 5.26
N ALA A 23 -3.83 -2.64 4.68
CA ALA A 23 -2.93 -1.57 5.06
C ALA A 23 -3.57 -0.23 4.74
N ILE A 24 -2.97 0.83 5.24
CA ILE A 24 -3.43 2.19 4.95
C ILE A 24 -2.28 2.96 4.30
N ILE A 25 -2.63 3.76 3.30
CA ILE A 25 -1.67 4.65 2.65
C ILE A 25 -1.36 5.82 3.59
N THR A 26 -0.10 5.98 3.97
CA THR A 26 0.30 7.08 4.86
C THR A 26 1.01 8.19 4.12
N ASP A 27 1.64 7.89 2.98
CA ASP A 27 2.33 8.90 2.19
C ASP A 27 2.58 8.35 0.77
N PHE A 28 3.03 9.21 -0.11
CA PHE A 28 3.51 8.81 -1.43
C PHE A 28 4.46 9.87 -1.96
N ASN A 29 5.30 9.49 -2.92
CA ASN A 29 6.24 10.42 -3.54
C ASN A 29 5.96 10.59 -5.04
N ASN A 30 6.73 11.46 -5.69
CA ASN A 30 6.53 11.77 -7.10
C ASN A 30 6.80 10.59 -8.04
N ASN A 31 7.47 9.56 -7.57
CA ASN A 31 7.78 8.36 -8.36
C ASN A 31 6.71 7.29 -8.19
N LEU A 32 5.57 7.64 -7.60
CA LEU A 32 4.45 6.73 -7.36
C LEU A 32 4.85 5.55 -6.48
N ILE A 33 5.73 5.80 -5.53
CA ILE A 33 6.04 4.86 -4.46
C ILE A 33 5.20 5.26 -3.25
N TYR A 34 4.41 4.33 -2.76
CA TYR A 34 3.50 4.56 -1.66
C TYR A 34 4.09 4.03 -0.38
N THR A 35 3.97 4.81 0.68
CA THR A 35 4.29 4.36 2.03
C THR A 35 3.00 3.86 2.64
N ILE A 36 3.01 2.61 3.10
CA ILE A 36 1.84 2.00 3.71
C ILE A 36 2.17 1.52 5.11
N GLN A 37 1.15 1.42 5.94
CA GLN A 37 1.27 0.85 7.27
C GLN A 37 0.28 -0.28 7.38
N PHE A 38 0.76 -1.47 7.70
CA PHE A 38 -0.09 -2.64 7.83
C PHE A 38 -0.84 -2.62 9.16
N TYR A 39 -2.11 -3.03 9.11
CA TYR A 39 -2.93 -3.06 10.32
C TYR A 39 -2.53 -4.18 11.28
N SER A 40 -1.97 -5.27 10.75
CA SER A 40 -1.70 -6.45 11.57
C SER A 40 -0.67 -6.22 12.66
N ASP A 41 0.39 -5.45 12.36
CA ASP A 41 1.50 -5.27 13.29
C ASP A 41 2.09 -3.86 13.28
N ASN A 42 1.40 -2.92 12.64
CA ASN A 42 1.83 -1.53 12.49
C ASN A 42 3.15 -1.37 11.75
N SER A 43 3.61 -2.40 11.04
CA SER A 43 4.82 -2.27 10.24
C SER A 43 4.55 -1.41 9.01
N ALA A 44 5.59 -0.76 8.51
CA ALA A 44 5.50 0.10 7.34
C ALA A 44 6.32 -0.47 6.19
N ALA A 45 5.88 -0.18 4.96
CA ALA A 45 6.60 -0.58 3.76
C ALA A 45 6.41 0.48 2.68
N ARG A 46 7.32 0.50 1.71
CA ARG A 46 7.23 1.40 0.57
C ARG A 46 7.12 0.55 -0.68
N LEU A 47 6.00 0.67 -1.37
CA LEU A 47 5.67 -0.19 -2.50
C LEU A 47 5.16 0.64 -3.67
N SER A 48 5.43 0.16 -4.89
CA SER A 48 4.83 0.75 -6.07
C SER A 48 3.38 0.26 -6.21
N SER A 49 2.59 0.93 -7.04
CA SER A 49 1.16 0.65 -7.16
C SER A 49 0.86 -0.78 -7.60
N LYS A 50 1.77 -1.43 -8.32
CA LYS A 50 1.54 -2.82 -8.76
C LYS A 50 1.49 -3.81 -7.61
N PHE A 51 1.97 -3.42 -6.44
CA PHE A 51 1.92 -4.26 -5.23
C PHE A 51 0.80 -3.83 -4.29
N LEU A 52 -0.13 -3.02 -4.78
CA LEU A 52 -1.25 -2.52 -4.00
C LEU A 52 -2.55 -2.81 -4.74
N LEU A 53 -3.58 -3.20 -3.99
CA LEU A 53 -4.93 -3.40 -4.52
C LEU A 53 -5.91 -2.60 -3.66
N LYS A 54 -6.94 -2.06 -4.30
CA LYS A 54 -8.00 -1.38 -3.56
C LYS A 54 -8.71 -2.35 -2.63
N TYR A 55 -9.03 -1.87 -1.46
CA TYR A 55 -9.87 -2.61 -0.52
C TYR A 55 -11.34 -2.35 -0.88
N GLU A 56 -12.02 -3.40 -1.27
CA GLU A 56 -13.44 -3.29 -1.65
C GLU A 56 -14.28 -4.34 -0.93
#